data_6d524df089eeb4b5f106f71b3339672b
#
_entry.id   6d524df089eeb4b5f106f71b3339672b
#
_cell.length_a   1.000
_cell.length_b   1.000
_cell.length_c   1.000
_cell.angle_alpha   90.00
_cell.angle_beta   90.00
_cell.angle_gamma   90.00
#
_symmetry.space_group_name_H-M   'P 1'
#
loop_
_entity.id
_entity.type
_entity.pdbx_description
1 polymer ?
#
loop_
_entity_poly.entity_id
_entity_poly.type
_entity_poly.pdbx_seq_one_letter_code
_entity_poly.pdbx_strand_id
1 'polypeptide(L)'
;MDFEGVREQFPALLQKTFLDAACVSLAPRVATEAIQDFLDMTLHCPARSSTLHHISMDEMRSVARPEAARLIHADEDEIALVESTSHGLTIAAQSIPLTPGDRVLISDLEFLEVAVPWIQLAPRGIGIDVVPNQGGEVRVENIAERLSSKTRVVCMSAVQWSNGFRCDLEKLSSLCAEKGVWLVVDAVQQLGAIPLDVKKTPVDFLACGGHKWLNSPFGTGFLYIRREALRKLLPPLTGYMNVEPPQGGWGAHFQTPSIQPVMDYEFTKSARVYEIGGTANYAGGIGLAAALKMIHLLGQDRIAEHTYALTDHLIAGLQALGIEIVTPIARQHRSGIVTFSVGSAADNTRLMEQLLELKILVSVRYTSHVGGVRGSCHFFNNTADIDRLLEAVESSVPRKSNGPLAAKATRQNQNARGNS
;
A
#
# COMPACT_ATOMS: atom_id res chain seq x y z
N MET A 1 -13.31 18.64 9.32
CA MET A 1 -13.95 18.03 8.13
C MET A 1 -14.56 16.72 8.55
N ASP A 2 -15.77 16.40 8.14
CA ASP A 2 -16.41 15.10 8.34
C ASP A 2 -16.36 14.27 7.03
N PHE A 3 -16.83 13.02 7.09
CA PHE A 3 -16.74 12.13 5.93
C PHE A 3 -17.74 12.46 4.81
N GLU A 4 -18.86 13.11 5.12
CA GLU A 4 -19.78 13.57 4.08
C GLU A 4 -19.21 14.79 3.36
N GLY A 5 -18.68 15.78 4.09
CA GLY A 5 -18.07 16.97 3.47
C GLY A 5 -16.82 16.64 2.65
N VAL A 6 -16.05 15.60 3.02
CA VAL A 6 -14.87 15.20 2.23
C VAL A 6 -15.25 14.58 0.88
N ARG A 7 -16.45 14.01 0.71
CA ARG A 7 -16.90 13.44 -0.57
C ARG A 7 -16.94 14.50 -1.68
N GLU A 8 -17.16 15.78 -1.35
CA GLU A 8 -17.14 16.90 -2.31
C GLU A 8 -15.77 17.10 -2.98
N GLN A 9 -14.71 16.62 -2.33
CA GLN A 9 -13.37 16.59 -2.91
C GLN A 9 -13.24 15.61 -4.09
N PHE A 10 -14.19 14.70 -4.26
CA PHE A 10 -14.14 13.58 -5.23
C PHE A 10 -15.34 13.63 -6.20
N PRO A 11 -15.31 14.48 -7.24
CA PRO A 11 -16.45 14.67 -8.15
C PRO A 11 -16.97 13.40 -8.84
N ALA A 12 -16.13 12.39 -9.02
CA ALA A 12 -16.52 11.12 -9.62
C ALA A 12 -17.62 10.40 -8.83
N LEU A 13 -17.71 10.63 -7.51
CA LEU A 13 -18.70 10.01 -6.62
C LEU A 13 -20.13 10.49 -6.87
N LEU A 14 -20.31 11.60 -7.57
CA LEU A 14 -21.64 12.08 -8.02
C LEU A 14 -22.26 11.18 -9.09
N GLN A 15 -21.45 10.38 -9.79
CA GLN A 15 -21.87 9.57 -10.93
C GLN A 15 -21.62 8.07 -10.77
N LYS A 16 -20.77 7.68 -9.82
CA LYS A 16 -20.27 6.32 -9.65
C LYS A 16 -20.20 5.94 -8.19
N THR A 17 -20.49 4.67 -7.90
CA THR A 17 -20.10 4.03 -6.64
C THR A 17 -18.69 3.49 -6.81
N PHE A 18 -17.71 4.14 -6.19
CA PHE A 18 -16.31 3.82 -6.37
C PHE A 18 -15.80 3.00 -5.18
N LEU A 19 -15.64 1.69 -5.38
CA LEU A 19 -15.20 0.72 -4.37
C LEU A 19 -13.94 -0.03 -4.85
N ASP A 20 -12.98 0.67 -5.49
CA ASP A 20 -11.75 0.05 -6.02
C ASP A 20 -10.48 0.87 -5.69
N ALA A 21 -10.43 1.49 -4.51
CA ALA A 21 -9.26 2.24 -4.04
C ALA A 21 -7.99 1.37 -3.95
N ALA A 22 -8.13 0.06 -3.71
CA ALA A 22 -7.01 -0.88 -3.70
C ALA A 22 -6.36 -1.12 -5.08
N CYS A 23 -7.01 -0.74 -6.18
CA CYS A 23 -6.43 -0.72 -7.53
C CYS A 23 -5.73 0.62 -7.79
N VAL A 24 -6.53 1.65 -7.92
CA VAL A 24 -6.12 3.07 -8.05
C VAL A 24 -7.21 3.90 -7.43
N SER A 25 -6.88 4.81 -6.54
CA SER A 25 -7.87 5.68 -5.92
C SER A 25 -8.12 6.95 -6.71
N LEU A 26 -9.13 7.70 -6.28
CA LEU A 26 -9.45 9.03 -6.81
C LEU A 26 -8.50 10.05 -6.18
N ALA A 27 -8.04 11.02 -6.97
CA ALA A 27 -7.34 12.18 -6.45
C ALA A 27 -8.37 13.24 -6.00
N PRO A 28 -8.20 13.87 -4.82
CA PRO A 28 -9.07 14.92 -4.35
C PRO A 28 -8.79 16.25 -5.06
N ARG A 29 -9.77 17.16 -5.07
CA ARG A 29 -9.61 18.51 -5.63
C ARG A 29 -8.42 19.25 -5.05
N VAL A 30 -8.23 19.22 -3.73
CA VAL A 30 -7.08 19.88 -3.07
C VAL A 30 -5.72 19.45 -3.61
N ALA A 31 -5.55 18.19 -4.02
CA ALA A 31 -4.31 17.73 -4.63
C ALA A 31 -4.15 18.22 -6.07
N THR A 32 -5.24 18.24 -6.86
CA THR A 32 -5.20 18.72 -8.24
C THR A 32 -5.04 20.23 -8.32
N GLU A 33 -5.67 20.99 -7.41
CA GLU A 33 -5.53 22.43 -7.28
C GLU A 33 -4.09 22.82 -6.91
N ALA A 34 -3.49 22.14 -5.92
CA ALA A 34 -2.09 22.38 -5.55
C ALA A 34 -1.11 22.13 -6.72
N ILE A 35 -1.39 21.13 -7.55
CA ILE A 35 -0.61 20.87 -8.77
C ILE A 35 -0.84 21.97 -9.80
N GLN A 36 -2.07 22.45 -9.96
CA GLN A 36 -2.37 23.55 -10.89
C GLN A 36 -1.64 24.82 -10.48
N ASP A 37 -1.66 25.19 -9.20
CA ASP A 37 -0.94 26.35 -8.66
C ASP A 37 0.58 26.22 -8.93
N PHE A 38 1.15 25.02 -8.79
CA PHE A 38 2.54 24.75 -9.14
C PHE A 38 2.79 24.95 -10.64
N LEU A 39 1.93 24.44 -11.51
CA LEU A 39 2.05 24.63 -12.97
C LEU A 39 1.96 26.10 -13.37
N ASP A 40 1.06 26.84 -12.74
CA ASP A 40 0.93 28.29 -12.96
C ASP A 40 2.20 29.04 -12.50
N MET A 41 2.80 28.62 -11.38
CA MET A 41 4.10 29.15 -10.94
C MET A 41 5.21 28.83 -11.95
N THR A 42 5.25 27.63 -12.53
CA THR A 42 6.23 27.29 -13.58
C THR A 42 6.03 28.13 -14.85
N LEU A 43 4.78 28.43 -15.21
CA LEU A 43 4.43 29.22 -16.38
C LEU A 43 4.87 30.69 -16.24
N HIS A 44 4.78 31.27 -15.05
CA HIS A 44 4.96 32.70 -14.83
C HIS A 44 6.32 33.07 -14.23
N CYS A 45 7.07 32.11 -13.66
CA CYS A 45 8.39 32.31 -13.02
C CYS A 45 8.40 33.55 -12.10
N PRO A 46 7.66 33.61 -10.99
CA PRO A 46 7.56 34.79 -10.15
C PRO A 46 8.84 35.12 -9.36
N ALA A 47 9.80 34.20 -9.32
CA ALA A 47 11.07 34.40 -8.63
C ALA A 47 11.99 35.37 -9.38
N ARG A 48 12.89 36.04 -8.63
CA ARG A 48 13.84 37.04 -9.20
C ARG A 48 14.93 36.42 -10.09
N SER A 49 15.13 35.10 -10.01
CA SER A 49 16.10 34.37 -10.85
C SER A 49 15.66 32.92 -11.04
N SER A 50 16.16 32.27 -12.09
CA SER A 50 15.90 30.85 -12.37
C SER A 50 16.39 29.93 -11.23
N THR A 51 17.50 30.29 -10.59
CA THR A 51 18.02 29.53 -9.42
C THR A 51 17.03 29.60 -8.24
N LEU A 52 16.53 30.79 -7.90
CA LEU A 52 15.53 30.95 -6.84
C LEU A 52 14.22 30.30 -7.22
N HIS A 53 13.86 30.30 -8.50
CA HIS A 53 12.68 29.59 -9.00
C HIS A 53 12.80 28.08 -8.77
N HIS A 54 13.94 27.49 -9.11
CA HIS A 54 14.19 26.06 -8.86
C HIS A 54 14.17 25.72 -7.35
N ILE A 55 14.81 26.54 -6.52
CA ILE A 55 14.83 26.35 -5.05
C ILE A 55 13.40 26.36 -4.50
N SER A 56 12.55 27.33 -4.90
CA SER A 56 11.19 27.42 -4.43
C SER A 56 10.34 26.20 -4.83
N MET A 57 10.58 25.63 -6.00
CA MET A 57 9.92 24.40 -6.45
C MET A 57 10.32 23.19 -5.58
N ASP A 58 11.61 23.06 -5.25
CA ASP A 58 12.12 21.97 -4.39
C ASP A 58 11.54 22.09 -2.97
N GLU A 59 11.46 23.31 -2.44
CA GLU A 59 10.80 23.58 -1.15
C GLU A 59 9.34 23.15 -1.16
N MET A 60 8.57 23.47 -2.22
CA MET A 60 7.17 23.06 -2.34
C MET A 60 7.01 21.54 -2.37
N ARG A 61 7.85 20.82 -3.13
CA ARG A 61 7.88 19.35 -3.16
C ARG A 61 8.23 18.77 -1.79
N SER A 62 9.20 19.38 -1.12
CA SER A 62 9.75 18.90 0.15
C SER A 62 8.73 18.85 1.28
N VAL A 63 7.63 19.63 1.21
CA VAL A 63 6.52 19.59 2.17
C VAL A 63 5.90 18.20 2.31
N ALA A 64 5.99 17.34 1.30
CA ALA A 64 5.49 15.97 1.37
C ALA A 64 6.22 15.12 2.42
N ARG A 65 7.49 15.43 2.72
CA ARG A 65 8.33 14.62 3.62
C ARG A 65 7.87 14.71 5.09
N PRO A 66 7.70 15.89 5.71
CA PRO A 66 7.17 15.99 7.08
C PRO A 66 5.73 15.45 7.18
N GLU A 67 4.90 15.59 6.13
CA GLU A 67 3.54 15.03 6.17
C GLU A 67 3.56 13.48 6.11
N ALA A 68 4.47 12.89 5.34
CA ALA A 68 4.67 11.44 5.31
C ALA A 68 5.25 10.91 6.63
N ALA A 69 6.22 11.63 7.23
CA ALA A 69 6.77 11.30 8.54
C ALA A 69 5.68 11.30 9.62
N ARG A 70 4.84 12.34 9.63
CA ARG A 70 3.69 12.45 10.54
C ARG A 70 2.71 11.29 10.39
N LEU A 71 2.48 10.81 9.16
CA LEU A 71 1.52 9.73 8.86
C LEU A 71 1.89 8.43 9.59
N ILE A 72 3.19 8.14 9.75
CA ILE A 72 3.69 6.88 10.32
C ILE A 72 4.46 7.09 11.64
N HIS A 73 4.40 8.28 12.23
CA HIS A 73 5.11 8.67 13.45
C HIS A 73 6.64 8.56 13.35
N ALA A 74 7.19 8.70 12.14
CA ALA A 74 8.63 8.73 11.87
C ALA A 74 9.23 10.13 12.10
N ASP A 75 10.57 10.21 12.11
CA ASP A 75 11.27 11.47 11.98
C ASP A 75 11.41 11.83 10.48
N GLU A 76 11.42 13.12 10.14
CA GLU A 76 11.51 13.58 8.75
C GLU A 76 12.78 13.06 8.05
N ASP A 77 13.88 12.95 8.79
CA ASP A 77 15.16 12.44 8.30
C ASP A 77 15.13 10.97 7.86
N GLU A 78 14.08 10.23 8.23
CA GLU A 78 13.87 8.83 7.88
C GLU A 78 13.02 8.66 6.61
N ILE A 79 12.56 9.77 5.99
CA ILE A 79 11.68 9.75 4.82
C ILE A 79 12.43 10.18 3.56
N ALA A 80 12.35 9.35 2.52
CA ALA A 80 12.71 9.68 1.15
C ALA A 80 11.45 9.74 0.27
N LEU A 81 11.33 10.74 -0.60
CA LEU A 81 10.28 10.81 -1.59
C LEU A 81 10.66 9.96 -2.80
N VAL A 82 9.80 9.01 -3.17
CA VAL A 82 10.03 8.06 -4.27
C VAL A 82 8.89 8.13 -5.28
N GLU A 83 9.13 7.61 -6.49
CA GLU A 83 8.17 7.69 -7.59
C GLU A 83 7.06 6.64 -7.49
N SER A 84 7.26 5.56 -6.72
CA SER A 84 6.30 4.46 -6.55
C SER A 84 6.72 3.52 -5.41
N THR A 85 5.82 2.61 -5.01
CA THR A 85 6.17 1.48 -4.12
C THR A 85 7.29 0.64 -4.74
N SER A 86 7.20 0.32 -6.03
CA SER A 86 8.22 -0.47 -6.75
C SER A 86 9.59 0.19 -6.70
N HIS A 87 9.66 1.54 -6.83
CA HIS A 87 10.92 2.28 -6.68
C HIS A 87 11.49 2.13 -5.26
N GLY A 88 10.66 2.31 -4.22
CA GLY A 88 11.08 2.16 -2.82
C GLY A 88 11.56 0.73 -2.50
N LEU A 89 10.84 -0.30 -2.95
CA LEU A 89 11.24 -1.70 -2.76
C LEU A 89 12.53 -2.05 -3.52
N THR A 90 12.72 -1.48 -4.72
CA THR A 90 13.96 -1.66 -5.49
C THR A 90 15.15 -1.01 -4.77
N ILE A 91 14.98 0.18 -4.20
CA ILE A 91 16.00 0.83 -3.37
C ILE A 91 16.39 -0.09 -2.21
N ALA A 92 15.43 -0.64 -1.47
CA ALA A 92 15.71 -1.57 -0.37
C ALA A 92 16.49 -2.81 -0.86
N ALA A 93 16.06 -3.44 -1.96
CA ALA A 93 16.69 -4.61 -2.52
C ALA A 93 18.14 -4.36 -3.00
N GLN A 94 18.42 -3.17 -3.51
CA GLN A 94 19.75 -2.82 -3.99
C GLN A 94 20.70 -2.30 -2.87
N SER A 95 20.12 -1.79 -1.78
CA SER A 95 20.91 -1.21 -0.67
C SER A 95 21.33 -2.24 0.38
N ILE A 96 20.49 -3.26 0.63
CA ILE A 96 20.79 -4.30 1.63
C ILE A 96 22.00 -5.13 1.15
N PRO A 97 23.07 -5.26 1.98
CA PRO A 97 24.29 -5.97 1.59
C PRO A 97 24.07 -7.48 1.62
N LEU A 98 23.65 -8.05 0.49
CA LEU A 98 23.46 -9.48 0.30
C LEU A 98 24.65 -10.12 -0.41
N THR A 99 25.00 -11.34 -0.01
CA THR A 99 26.08 -12.17 -0.57
C THR A 99 25.53 -13.43 -1.24
N PRO A 100 26.29 -14.06 -2.19
CA PRO A 100 25.84 -15.30 -2.81
C PRO A 100 25.50 -16.38 -1.77
N GLY A 101 24.32 -16.98 -1.92
CA GLY A 101 23.76 -17.98 -1.00
C GLY A 101 22.78 -17.41 0.03
N ASP A 102 22.70 -16.08 0.18
CA ASP A 102 21.68 -15.44 1.02
C ASP A 102 20.28 -15.64 0.43
N ARG A 103 19.26 -15.63 1.30
CA ARG A 103 17.86 -15.88 0.95
C ARG A 103 16.98 -14.72 1.37
N VAL A 104 15.98 -14.43 0.53
CA VAL A 104 14.89 -13.51 0.82
C VAL A 104 13.61 -14.31 0.99
N LEU A 105 12.88 -14.10 2.07
CA LEU A 105 11.61 -14.75 2.35
C LEU A 105 10.46 -13.84 1.99
N ILE A 106 9.53 -14.32 1.16
CA ILE A 106 8.29 -13.64 0.76
C ILE A 106 7.10 -14.58 0.92
N SER A 107 5.87 -14.09 0.88
CA SER A 107 4.68 -14.94 0.81
C SER A 107 4.25 -15.24 -0.62
N ASP A 108 3.43 -16.28 -0.81
CA ASP A 108 2.81 -16.58 -2.10
C ASP A 108 1.58 -15.70 -2.40
N LEU A 109 1.14 -14.85 -1.45
CA LEU A 109 0.05 -13.89 -1.64
C LEU A 109 0.51 -12.52 -2.14
N GLU A 110 1.82 -12.30 -2.26
CA GLU A 110 2.37 -10.97 -2.58
C GLU A 110 1.99 -10.49 -3.97
N PHE A 111 1.91 -9.16 -4.12
CA PHE A 111 1.88 -8.55 -5.43
C PHE A 111 3.27 -8.63 -6.08
N LEU A 112 3.32 -8.62 -7.40
CA LEU A 112 4.55 -8.83 -8.18
C LEU A 112 5.70 -7.88 -7.76
N GLU A 113 5.39 -6.64 -7.38
CA GLU A 113 6.40 -5.65 -7.01
C GLU A 113 7.18 -6.00 -5.73
N VAL A 114 6.61 -6.85 -4.86
CA VAL A 114 7.32 -7.37 -3.68
C VAL A 114 8.38 -8.41 -4.07
N ALA A 115 8.13 -9.19 -5.12
CA ALA A 115 9.02 -10.28 -5.54
C ALA A 115 10.06 -9.86 -6.59
N VAL A 116 9.66 -9.07 -7.59
CA VAL A 116 10.48 -8.77 -8.79
C VAL A 116 11.84 -8.13 -8.46
N PRO A 117 11.97 -7.16 -7.53
CA PRO A 117 13.29 -6.61 -7.19
C PRO A 117 14.29 -7.65 -6.67
N TRP A 118 13.80 -8.66 -5.96
CA TRP A 118 14.64 -9.74 -5.43
C TRP A 118 14.95 -10.82 -6.47
N ILE A 119 14.00 -11.14 -7.36
CA ILE A 119 14.20 -12.05 -8.49
C ILE A 119 15.35 -11.55 -9.38
N GLN A 120 15.46 -10.24 -9.56
CA GLN A 120 16.54 -9.61 -10.33
C GLN A 120 17.94 -9.88 -9.73
N LEU A 121 18.03 -10.21 -8.44
CA LEU A 121 19.30 -10.52 -7.77
C LEU A 121 19.75 -11.97 -7.94
N ALA A 122 18.97 -12.82 -8.60
CA ALA A 122 19.33 -14.23 -8.84
C ALA A 122 20.70 -14.41 -9.51
N PRO A 123 21.13 -13.59 -10.52
CA PRO A 123 22.49 -13.70 -11.09
C PRO A 123 23.60 -13.39 -10.08
N ARG A 124 23.29 -12.69 -8.98
CA ARG A 124 24.21 -12.45 -7.85
C ARG A 124 24.24 -13.58 -6.84
N GLY A 125 23.53 -14.69 -7.11
CA GLY A 125 23.44 -15.84 -6.22
C GLY A 125 22.46 -15.68 -5.05
N ILE A 126 21.57 -14.71 -5.09
CA ILE A 126 20.53 -14.49 -4.08
C ILE A 126 19.30 -15.33 -4.44
N GLY A 127 18.81 -16.12 -3.49
CA GLY A 127 17.62 -16.95 -3.69
C GLY A 127 16.39 -16.40 -2.99
N ILE A 128 15.21 -16.88 -3.42
CA ILE A 128 13.93 -16.57 -2.80
C ILE A 128 13.36 -17.83 -2.18
N ASP A 129 12.88 -17.72 -0.94
CA ASP A 129 12.05 -18.70 -0.26
C ASP A 129 10.63 -18.17 -0.19
N VAL A 130 9.64 -19.07 -0.37
CA VAL A 130 8.23 -18.69 -0.38
C VAL A 130 7.50 -19.32 0.80
N VAL A 131 6.77 -18.50 1.55
CA VAL A 131 5.83 -18.96 2.60
C VAL A 131 4.48 -19.18 1.95
N PRO A 132 3.96 -20.43 1.91
CA PRO A 132 2.62 -20.67 1.39
C PRO A 132 1.55 -20.14 2.34
N ASN A 133 0.49 -19.60 1.79
CA ASN A 133 -0.68 -19.20 2.56
C ASN A 133 -1.44 -20.41 3.10
N GLN A 134 -2.20 -20.20 4.17
CA GLN A 134 -3.12 -21.17 4.74
C GLN A 134 -4.53 -20.54 4.79
N GLY A 135 -5.37 -20.92 3.85
CA GLY A 135 -6.73 -20.36 3.76
C GLY A 135 -6.77 -18.85 3.49
N GLY A 136 -5.80 -18.31 2.74
CA GLY A 136 -5.69 -16.90 2.44
C GLY A 136 -4.97 -16.06 3.50
N GLU A 137 -4.38 -16.67 4.51
CA GLU A 137 -3.60 -16.01 5.57
C GLU A 137 -2.14 -16.48 5.55
N VAL A 138 -1.22 -15.56 5.85
CA VAL A 138 0.20 -15.87 6.12
C VAL A 138 0.53 -15.33 7.50
N ARG A 139 0.40 -16.20 8.49
CA ARG A 139 0.65 -15.86 9.89
C ARG A 139 2.15 -15.83 10.20
N VAL A 140 2.52 -15.10 11.24
CA VAL A 140 3.94 -14.95 11.65
C VAL A 140 4.58 -16.29 12.02
N GLU A 141 3.79 -17.23 12.54
CA GLU A 141 4.22 -18.59 12.82
C GLU A 141 4.69 -19.32 11.55
N ASN A 142 3.94 -19.19 10.45
CA ASN A 142 4.31 -19.78 9.15
C ASN A 142 5.61 -19.17 8.61
N ILE A 143 5.82 -17.85 8.84
CA ILE A 143 7.07 -17.17 8.49
C ILE A 143 8.21 -17.72 9.34
N ALA A 144 8.02 -17.85 10.67
CA ALA A 144 9.03 -18.35 11.59
C ALA A 144 9.52 -19.76 11.23
N GLU A 145 8.62 -20.65 10.82
CA GLU A 145 8.94 -22.02 10.38
C GLU A 145 9.78 -22.06 9.10
N ARG A 146 9.71 -21.01 8.25
CA ARG A 146 10.44 -20.93 6.99
C ARG A 146 11.76 -20.16 7.09
N LEU A 147 12.01 -19.46 8.19
CA LEU A 147 13.29 -18.82 8.42
C LEU A 147 14.41 -19.87 8.51
N SER A 148 15.52 -19.59 7.86
CA SER A 148 16.73 -20.43 7.86
C SER A 148 17.95 -19.61 8.26
N SER A 149 19.08 -20.27 8.50
CA SER A 149 20.36 -19.59 8.75
C SER A 149 20.86 -18.76 7.56
N LYS A 150 20.28 -18.93 6.37
CA LYS A 150 20.58 -18.18 5.14
C LYS A 150 19.62 -17.03 4.91
N THR A 151 18.48 -16.95 5.60
CA THR A 151 17.52 -15.87 5.44
C THR A 151 18.13 -14.57 5.96
N ARG A 152 18.16 -13.54 5.12
CA ARG A 152 18.66 -12.20 5.44
C ARG A 152 17.59 -11.13 5.39
N VAL A 153 16.53 -11.37 4.61
CA VAL A 153 15.44 -10.42 4.41
C VAL A 153 14.12 -11.17 4.50
N VAL A 154 13.15 -10.56 5.18
CA VAL A 154 11.73 -10.84 5.03
C VAL A 154 11.14 -9.63 4.31
N CYS A 155 10.51 -9.83 3.14
CA CYS A 155 9.83 -8.79 2.39
C CYS A 155 8.35 -9.15 2.25
N MET A 156 7.46 -8.33 2.86
CA MET A 156 6.04 -8.66 3.00
C MET A 156 5.17 -7.43 2.79
N SER A 157 3.98 -7.63 2.22
CA SER A 157 2.93 -6.63 2.25
C SER A 157 2.29 -6.53 3.63
N ALA A 158 2.09 -5.32 4.13
CA ALA A 158 1.36 -5.07 5.37
C ALA A 158 -0.10 -5.52 5.29
N VAL A 159 -0.69 -5.36 4.10
CA VAL A 159 -2.03 -5.83 3.74
C VAL A 159 -1.97 -6.48 2.36
N GLN A 160 -2.49 -7.68 2.24
CA GLN A 160 -2.51 -8.44 0.98
C GLN A 160 -3.52 -7.85 -0.01
N TRP A 161 -3.10 -7.71 -1.25
CA TRP A 161 -3.82 -7.01 -2.31
C TRP A 161 -5.03 -7.76 -2.86
N SER A 162 -5.03 -9.10 -2.79
CA SER A 162 -6.08 -9.95 -3.37
C SER A 162 -7.25 -10.18 -2.43
N ASN A 163 -7.02 -10.29 -1.11
CA ASN A 163 -8.06 -10.63 -0.14
C ASN A 163 -8.11 -9.71 1.09
N GLY A 164 -7.21 -8.71 1.20
CA GLY A 164 -7.21 -7.78 2.30
C GLY A 164 -6.70 -8.33 3.63
N PHE A 165 -6.07 -9.52 3.64
CA PHE A 165 -5.44 -10.04 4.86
C PHE A 165 -4.39 -9.05 5.36
N ARG A 166 -4.49 -8.65 6.63
CA ARG A 166 -3.53 -7.79 7.31
C ARG A 166 -2.58 -8.61 8.17
N CYS A 167 -1.29 -8.49 7.87
CA CYS A 167 -0.21 -9.12 8.61
C CYS A 167 -0.07 -8.48 10.00
N ASP A 168 0.25 -9.27 11.02
CA ASP A 168 0.68 -8.81 12.34
C ASP A 168 2.14 -8.32 12.24
N LEU A 169 2.31 -7.07 11.81
CA LEU A 169 3.64 -6.48 11.62
C LEU A 169 4.40 -6.30 12.92
N GLU A 170 3.73 -6.08 14.06
CA GLU A 170 4.39 -5.92 15.36
C GLU A 170 5.07 -7.23 15.77
N LYS A 171 4.35 -8.34 15.66
CA LYS A 171 4.90 -9.67 15.91
C LYS A 171 5.99 -10.05 14.91
N LEU A 172 5.78 -9.73 13.62
CA LEU A 172 6.76 -9.98 12.56
C LEU A 172 8.05 -9.19 12.77
N SER A 173 7.92 -7.90 13.13
CA SER A 173 9.06 -7.04 13.44
C SER A 173 9.89 -7.59 14.60
N SER A 174 9.22 -8.03 15.66
CA SER A 174 9.88 -8.67 16.82
C SER A 174 10.64 -9.93 16.41
N LEU A 175 10.03 -10.79 15.60
CA LEU A 175 10.66 -12.00 15.06
C LEU A 175 11.90 -11.66 14.22
N CYS A 176 11.80 -10.71 13.29
CA CYS A 176 12.91 -10.31 12.43
C CYS A 176 14.07 -9.72 13.25
N ALA A 177 13.77 -8.88 14.25
CA ALA A 177 14.78 -8.31 15.14
C ALA A 177 15.51 -9.41 15.96
N GLU A 178 14.77 -10.39 16.51
CA GLU A 178 15.36 -11.53 17.23
C GLU A 178 16.31 -12.33 16.36
N LYS A 179 15.95 -12.54 15.09
CA LYS A 179 16.73 -13.35 14.14
C LYS A 179 17.82 -12.56 13.41
N GLY A 180 17.89 -11.23 13.59
CA GLY A 180 18.84 -10.37 12.87
C GLY A 180 18.58 -10.32 11.37
N VAL A 181 17.32 -10.40 10.96
CA VAL A 181 16.84 -10.40 9.57
C VAL A 181 16.25 -9.04 9.24
N TRP A 182 16.56 -8.47 8.08
CA TRP A 182 15.98 -7.23 7.59
C TRP A 182 14.48 -7.40 7.32
N LEU A 183 13.68 -6.43 7.78
CA LEU A 183 12.25 -6.38 7.48
C LEU A 183 11.94 -5.25 6.50
N VAL A 184 11.51 -5.62 5.29
CA VAL A 184 11.07 -4.71 4.23
C VAL A 184 9.56 -4.85 4.04
N VAL A 185 8.83 -3.75 4.13
CA VAL A 185 7.37 -3.75 4.12
C VAL A 185 6.83 -2.95 2.93
N ASP A 186 5.96 -3.58 2.16
CA ASP A 186 5.04 -2.88 1.25
C ASP A 186 3.80 -2.45 2.02
N ALA A 187 3.64 -1.15 2.23
CA ALA A 187 2.52 -0.59 2.98
C ALA A 187 1.45 0.08 2.10
N VAL A 188 1.53 -0.10 0.77
CA VAL A 188 0.65 0.59 -0.19
C VAL A 188 -0.84 0.26 -0.04
N GLN A 189 -1.19 -0.88 0.59
CA GLN A 189 -2.57 -1.28 0.85
C GLN A 189 -3.02 -0.97 2.29
N GLN A 190 -2.14 -0.44 3.14
CA GLN A 190 -2.47 -0.11 4.53
C GLN A 190 -2.55 1.38 4.79
N LEU A 191 -1.49 2.14 4.44
CA LEU A 191 -1.36 3.54 4.81
C LEU A 191 -2.41 4.41 4.11
N GLY A 192 -3.06 5.27 4.88
CA GLY A 192 -4.21 6.06 4.45
C GLY A 192 -5.57 5.43 4.77
N ALA A 193 -5.61 4.10 5.03
CA ALA A 193 -6.81 3.39 5.50
C ALA A 193 -6.69 2.93 6.96
N ILE A 194 -5.52 2.42 7.35
CA ILE A 194 -5.26 1.89 8.70
C ILE A 194 -3.95 2.47 9.21
N PRO A 195 -3.92 3.04 10.41
CA PRO A 195 -2.71 3.61 11.00
C PRO A 195 -1.59 2.58 11.13
N LEU A 196 -0.35 3.06 11.02
CA LEU A 196 0.86 2.33 11.36
C LEU A 196 1.82 3.28 12.08
N ASP A 197 2.36 2.85 13.22
CA ASP A 197 3.33 3.58 14.01
C ASP A 197 4.67 2.83 13.95
N VAL A 198 5.64 3.37 13.21
CA VAL A 198 6.95 2.71 13.03
C VAL A 198 7.82 2.75 14.30
N LYS A 199 7.45 3.56 15.30
CA LYS A 199 8.12 3.55 16.61
C LYS A 199 7.66 2.37 17.48
N LYS A 200 6.42 1.91 17.27
CA LYS A 200 5.86 0.71 17.94
C LYS A 200 6.14 -0.56 17.14
N THR A 201 6.17 -0.43 15.82
CA THR A 201 6.41 -1.53 14.87
C THR A 201 7.67 -1.21 14.05
N PRO A 202 8.87 -1.40 14.63
CA PRO A 202 10.12 -1.02 13.97
C PRO A 202 10.40 -1.92 12.77
N VAL A 203 10.20 -1.38 11.58
CA VAL A 203 10.59 -1.99 10.30
C VAL A 203 11.86 -1.33 9.78
N ASP A 204 12.65 -2.02 8.96
CA ASP A 204 13.88 -1.43 8.43
C ASP A 204 13.61 -0.54 7.21
N PHE A 205 12.69 -1.00 6.32
CA PHE A 205 12.21 -0.27 5.16
C PHE A 205 10.71 -0.39 5.06
N LEU A 206 10.05 0.71 4.70
CA LEU A 206 8.62 0.70 4.38
C LEU A 206 8.37 1.57 3.16
N ALA A 207 7.84 0.97 2.09
CA ALA A 207 7.52 1.65 0.84
C ALA A 207 6.01 1.85 0.68
N CYS A 208 5.59 3.05 0.25
CA CYS A 208 4.19 3.35 -0.01
C CYS A 208 4.04 4.31 -1.20
N GLY A 209 3.42 3.83 -2.28
CA GLY A 209 2.99 4.68 -3.39
C GLY A 209 1.72 5.46 -3.04
N GLY A 210 1.63 6.70 -3.53
CA GLY A 210 0.55 7.62 -3.17
C GLY A 210 -0.80 7.36 -3.87
N HIS A 211 -0.81 6.65 -4.98
CA HIS A 211 -1.94 6.53 -5.92
C HIS A 211 -3.11 5.65 -5.46
N LYS A 212 -3.01 5.01 -4.29
CA LYS A 212 -4.09 4.19 -3.71
C LYS A 212 -4.70 4.92 -2.50
N TRP A 213 -4.51 4.40 -1.32
CA TRP A 213 -5.14 4.88 -0.08
C TRP A 213 -4.65 6.25 0.41
N LEU A 214 -3.55 6.78 -0.16
CA LEU A 214 -3.11 8.15 0.11
C LEU A 214 -3.75 9.19 -0.82
N ASN A 215 -4.56 8.77 -1.83
CA ASN A 215 -5.29 9.64 -2.76
C ASN A 215 -4.41 10.66 -3.50
N SER A 216 -3.13 10.35 -3.69
CA SER A 216 -2.18 11.18 -4.41
C SER A 216 -2.19 10.84 -5.90
N PRO A 217 -1.73 11.73 -6.77
CA PRO A 217 -1.46 11.41 -8.17
C PRO A 217 -0.44 10.29 -8.33
N PHE A 218 -0.40 9.69 -9.54
CA PHE A 218 0.63 8.73 -9.91
C PHE A 218 2.05 9.33 -9.90
N GLY A 219 3.05 8.46 -9.84
CA GLY A 219 4.45 8.85 -9.93
C GLY A 219 4.98 9.51 -8.66
N THR A 220 4.37 9.23 -7.51
CA THR A 220 4.84 9.72 -6.21
C THR A 220 4.47 8.78 -5.08
N GLY A 221 5.23 8.86 -4.01
CA GLY A 221 5.09 8.11 -2.78
C GLY A 221 6.24 8.40 -1.84
N PHE A 222 6.42 7.58 -0.85
CA PHE A 222 7.57 7.71 0.04
C PHE A 222 8.15 6.35 0.45
N LEU A 223 9.40 6.40 0.85
CA LEU A 223 10.15 5.31 1.45
C LEU A 223 10.61 5.76 2.84
N TYR A 224 10.19 5.02 3.87
CA TYR A 224 10.76 5.13 5.20
C TYR A 224 11.96 4.21 5.31
N ILE A 225 13.04 4.71 5.91
CA ILE A 225 14.25 3.93 6.20
C ILE A 225 14.62 4.22 7.67
N ARG A 226 14.61 3.18 8.48
CA ARG A 226 14.93 3.30 9.89
C ARG A 226 16.34 3.88 10.09
N ARG A 227 16.51 4.78 11.04
CA ARG A 227 17.76 5.52 11.30
C ARG A 227 19.01 4.62 11.45
N GLU A 228 18.85 3.47 12.10
CA GLU A 228 19.92 2.50 12.25
C GLU A 228 20.31 1.82 10.93
N ALA A 229 19.35 1.67 10.01
CA ALA A 229 19.59 1.18 8.66
C ALA A 229 20.35 2.21 7.83
N LEU A 230 19.95 3.48 7.87
CA LEU A 230 20.62 4.59 7.16
C LEU A 230 22.13 4.65 7.42
N ARG A 231 22.56 4.36 8.65
CA ARG A 231 23.98 4.40 9.04
C ARG A 231 24.80 3.24 8.47
N LYS A 232 24.17 2.19 7.98
CA LYS A 232 24.83 0.94 7.55
C LYS A 232 24.78 0.73 6.03
N LEU A 233 23.95 1.49 5.33
CA LEU A 233 23.61 1.25 3.95
C LEU A 233 24.08 2.40 3.06
N LEU A 234 24.32 2.07 1.78
CA LEU A 234 24.63 3.05 0.75
C LEU A 234 23.47 3.11 -0.25
N PRO A 235 23.12 4.31 -0.74
CA PRO A 235 22.07 4.46 -1.75
C PRO A 235 22.53 3.85 -3.09
N PRO A 236 21.61 3.20 -3.83
CA PRO A 236 21.92 2.61 -5.13
C PRO A 236 22.05 3.65 -6.26
N LEU A 237 21.49 4.84 -6.04
CA LEU A 237 21.51 5.97 -6.97
C LEU A 237 21.93 7.22 -6.22
N THR A 238 22.80 8.04 -6.82
CA THR A 238 23.23 9.32 -6.25
C THR A 238 23.31 10.38 -7.34
N GLY A 239 23.05 11.62 -6.94
CA GLY A 239 23.19 12.80 -7.78
C GLY A 239 23.54 14.02 -6.93
N TYR A 240 23.66 15.19 -7.55
CA TYR A 240 24.12 16.39 -6.86
C TYR A 240 23.19 16.86 -5.73
N MET A 241 21.90 16.60 -5.81
CA MET A 241 20.94 16.97 -4.75
C MET A 241 20.95 16.00 -3.53
N ASN A 242 21.72 14.92 -3.60
CA ASN A 242 21.98 14.06 -2.43
C ASN A 242 23.20 14.56 -1.60
N VAL A 243 23.85 15.63 -2.05
CA VAL A 243 24.97 16.29 -1.36
C VAL A 243 24.39 17.38 -0.45
N GLU A 244 25.01 17.59 0.72
CA GLU A 244 24.68 18.73 1.57
C GLU A 244 24.92 20.04 0.82
N PRO A 245 24.01 21.03 0.93
CA PRO A 245 24.20 22.31 0.27
C PRO A 245 25.54 22.93 0.66
N PRO A 246 26.34 23.40 -0.31
CA PRO A 246 27.60 24.08 -0.02
C PRO A 246 27.38 25.34 0.83
N GLN A 247 28.44 25.81 1.49
CA GLN A 247 28.38 27.04 2.27
C GLN A 247 27.88 28.21 1.40
N GLY A 248 26.85 28.91 1.82
CA GLY A 248 26.15 29.95 1.07
C GLY A 248 25.08 29.44 0.10
N GLY A 249 24.85 28.11 0.04
CA GLY A 249 23.87 27.48 -0.80
C GLY A 249 24.29 27.30 -2.27
N TRP A 250 23.49 26.54 -3.02
CA TRP A 250 23.76 26.22 -4.43
C TRP A 250 23.87 27.45 -5.32
N GLY A 251 23.11 28.51 -5.07
CA GLY A 251 23.17 29.75 -5.85
C GLY A 251 24.53 30.41 -5.79
N ALA A 252 25.13 30.59 -4.59
CA ALA A 252 26.45 31.14 -4.40
C ALA A 252 27.52 30.18 -4.94
N HIS A 253 27.40 28.90 -4.75
CA HIS A 253 28.32 27.89 -5.24
C HIS A 253 28.48 27.96 -6.76
N PHE A 254 27.39 27.99 -7.53
CA PHE A 254 27.43 28.05 -8.99
C PHE A 254 27.93 29.40 -9.55
N GLN A 255 28.01 30.43 -8.72
CA GLN A 255 28.63 31.73 -9.08
C GLN A 255 30.12 31.78 -8.81
N THR A 256 30.69 30.77 -8.19
CA THR A 256 32.11 30.73 -7.83
C THR A 256 32.96 30.26 -9.04
N PRO A 257 33.86 31.10 -9.61
CA PRO A 257 34.61 30.75 -10.83
C PRO A 257 35.53 29.53 -10.70
N SER A 258 35.89 29.13 -9.48
CA SER A 258 36.82 28.03 -9.19
C SER A 258 36.14 26.68 -8.94
N ILE A 259 34.82 26.60 -9.07
CA ILE A 259 34.13 25.30 -8.90
C ILE A 259 34.57 24.31 -9.99
N GLN A 260 34.64 23.05 -9.64
CA GLN A 260 34.96 21.96 -10.54
C GLN A 260 34.12 20.72 -10.13
N PRO A 261 33.84 19.79 -11.05
CA PRO A 261 32.93 18.67 -10.76
C PRO A 261 33.49 17.65 -9.78
N VAL A 262 34.80 17.58 -9.62
CA VAL A 262 35.45 16.65 -8.70
C VAL A 262 35.98 17.44 -7.50
N MET A 263 35.21 17.38 -6.41
CA MET A 263 35.51 18.03 -5.13
C MET A 263 35.13 17.08 -3.98
N ASP A 264 35.56 17.41 -2.77
CA ASP A 264 35.12 16.73 -1.56
C ASP A 264 33.67 17.18 -1.24
N TYR A 265 32.70 16.30 -1.56
CA TYR A 265 31.28 16.51 -1.25
C TYR A 265 30.88 15.75 0.00
N GLU A 266 30.13 16.39 0.88
CA GLU A 266 29.45 15.72 1.99
C GLU A 266 28.06 15.27 1.57
N PHE A 267 27.78 13.96 1.60
CA PHE A 267 26.45 13.45 1.31
C PHE A 267 25.54 13.63 2.53
N THR A 268 24.25 13.91 2.27
CA THR A 268 23.26 14.01 3.35
C THR A 268 23.15 12.71 4.12
N LYS A 269 23.01 12.81 5.44
CA LYS A 269 22.90 11.67 6.37
C LYS A 269 21.46 11.25 6.62
N SER A 270 20.50 11.93 5.98
CA SER A 270 19.06 11.60 6.03
C SER A 270 18.66 10.67 4.89
N ALA A 271 17.42 10.13 4.95
CA ALA A 271 16.87 9.32 3.89
C ALA A 271 16.78 10.04 2.53
N ARG A 272 16.89 11.38 2.48
CA ARG A 272 17.00 12.14 1.23
C ARG A 272 18.10 11.63 0.30
N VAL A 273 19.14 11.01 0.83
CA VAL A 273 20.21 10.42 0.01
C VAL A 273 19.70 9.31 -0.93
N TYR A 274 18.52 8.76 -0.65
CA TYR A 274 17.86 7.72 -1.46
C TYR A 274 16.85 8.29 -2.49
N GLU A 275 16.62 9.59 -2.49
CA GLU A 275 15.80 10.24 -3.51
C GLU A 275 16.54 10.34 -4.85
N ILE A 276 15.81 10.60 -5.93
CA ILE A 276 16.42 10.96 -7.21
C ILE A 276 17.24 12.24 -6.98
N GLY A 277 18.54 12.12 -7.11
CA GLY A 277 19.52 13.18 -6.80
C GLY A 277 19.61 14.28 -7.88
N GLY A 278 18.52 14.56 -8.55
CA GLY A 278 18.37 15.59 -9.56
C GLY A 278 16.93 16.08 -9.63
N THR A 279 16.47 16.46 -10.83
CA THR A 279 15.08 16.89 -11.05
C THR A 279 14.13 15.71 -10.91
N ALA A 280 13.35 15.68 -9.83
CA ALA A 280 12.38 14.65 -9.52
C ALA A 280 10.95 15.04 -9.93
N ASN A 281 9.93 14.25 -9.57
CA ASN A 281 8.53 14.57 -9.80
C ASN A 281 8.03 15.61 -8.78
N TYR A 282 8.20 16.91 -9.09
CA TYR A 282 7.76 18.00 -8.22
C TYR A 282 6.24 18.04 -8.08
N ALA A 283 5.51 18.00 -9.19
CA ALA A 283 4.05 18.04 -9.20
C ALA A 283 3.44 16.89 -8.37
N GLY A 284 4.00 15.67 -8.51
CA GLY A 284 3.57 14.52 -7.72
C GLY A 284 3.77 14.72 -6.23
N GLY A 285 4.97 15.20 -5.81
CA GLY A 285 5.25 15.47 -4.40
C GLY A 285 4.33 16.54 -3.79
N ILE A 286 4.04 17.61 -4.54
CA ILE A 286 3.11 18.67 -4.13
C ILE A 286 1.69 18.12 -3.95
N GLY A 287 1.21 17.32 -4.91
CA GLY A 287 -0.09 16.65 -4.80
C GLY A 287 -0.16 15.67 -3.63
N LEU A 288 0.92 14.93 -3.37
CA LEU A 288 1.05 14.04 -2.21
C LEU A 288 0.95 14.83 -0.89
N ALA A 289 1.66 15.95 -0.77
CA ALA A 289 1.59 16.80 0.42
C ALA A 289 0.18 17.29 0.71
N ALA A 290 -0.55 17.73 -0.31
CA ALA A 290 -1.94 18.20 -0.17
C ALA A 290 -2.89 17.06 0.23
N ALA A 291 -2.74 15.87 -0.36
CA ALA A 291 -3.54 14.70 -0.01
C ALA A 291 -3.26 14.21 1.42
N LEU A 292 -1.99 14.18 1.85
CA LEU A 292 -1.62 13.81 3.23
C LEU A 292 -2.17 14.80 4.26
N LYS A 293 -2.12 16.11 3.99
CA LYS A 293 -2.75 17.12 4.87
C LYS A 293 -4.24 16.87 5.04
N MET A 294 -4.96 16.50 3.98
CA MET A 294 -6.38 16.13 4.06
C MET A 294 -6.60 14.90 4.96
N ILE A 295 -5.77 13.85 4.83
CA ILE A 295 -5.82 12.66 5.68
C ILE A 295 -5.59 13.05 7.15
N HIS A 296 -4.63 13.93 7.43
CA HIS A 296 -4.37 14.40 8.80
C HIS A 296 -5.54 15.22 9.39
N LEU A 297 -6.22 16.02 8.57
CA LEU A 297 -7.42 16.75 8.99
C LEU A 297 -8.59 15.83 9.31
N LEU A 298 -8.73 14.72 8.60
CA LEU A 298 -9.74 13.70 8.89
C LEU A 298 -9.40 12.89 10.15
N GLY A 299 -8.12 12.62 10.37
CA GLY A 299 -7.58 11.80 11.46
C GLY A 299 -7.56 10.31 11.12
N GLN A 300 -6.39 9.69 11.20
CA GLN A 300 -6.17 8.31 10.76
C GLN A 300 -7.03 7.29 11.52
N ASP A 301 -7.18 7.44 12.85
CA ASP A 301 -8.00 6.55 13.65
C ASP A 301 -9.48 6.65 13.25
N ARG A 302 -9.98 7.85 12.98
CA ARG A 302 -11.35 8.06 12.49
C ARG A 302 -11.56 7.44 11.11
N ILE A 303 -10.57 7.56 10.21
CA ILE A 303 -10.59 6.91 8.89
C ILE A 303 -10.66 5.39 9.07
N ALA A 304 -9.83 4.81 9.94
CA ALA A 304 -9.83 3.37 10.19
C ALA A 304 -11.19 2.87 10.73
N GLU A 305 -11.75 3.54 11.73
CA GLU A 305 -13.05 3.17 12.30
C GLU A 305 -14.18 3.29 11.26
N HIS A 306 -14.19 4.36 10.47
CA HIS A 306 -15.16 4.53 9.38
C HIS A 306 -15.01 3.42 8.32
N THR A 307 -13.77 3.11 7.90
CA THR A 307 -13.47 2.04 6.95
C THR A 307 -13.92 0.68 7.49
N TYR A 308 -13.66 0.39 8.76
CA TYR A 308 -14.13 -0.85 9.40
C TYR A 308 -15.66 -0.94 9.48
N ALA A 309 -16.34 0.16 9.81
CA ALA A 309 -17.81 0.18 9.82
C ALA A 309 -18.40 -0.15 8.45
N LEU A 310 -17.82 0.40 7.36
CA LEU A 310 -18.25 0.08 6.00
C LEU A 310 -17.94 -1.36 5.61
N THR A 311 -16.77 -1.89 5.95
CA THR A 311 -16.43 -3.29 5.66
C THR A 311 -17.24 -4.29 6.49
N ASP A 312 -17.58 -3.95 7.74
CA ASP A 312 -18.47 -4.75 8.59
C ASP A 312 -19.87 -4.82 7.96
N HIS A 313 -20.40 -3.69 7.50
CA HIS A 313 -21.69 -3.62 6.82
C HIS A 313 -21.71 -4.46 5.53
N LEU A 314 -20.65 -4.33 4.69
CA LEU A 314 -20.51 -5.11 3.46
C LEU A 314 -20.44 -6.63 3.75
N ILE A 315 -19.61 -7.05 4.71
CA ILE A 315 -19.47 -8.46 5.08
C ILE A 315 -20.79 -9.02 5.58
N ALA A 316 -21.48 -8.31 6.50
CA ALA A 316 -22.76 -8.75 7.03
C ALA A 316 -23.83 -8.89 5.93
N GLY A 317 -23.91 -7.94 5.00
CA GLY A 317 -24.82 -8.00 3.86
C GLY A 317 -24.54 -9.18 2.93
N LEU A 318 -23.27 -9.39 2.57
CA LEU A 318 -22.87 -10.53 1.73
C LEU A 318 -23.16 -11.88 2.41
N GLN A 319 -22.91 -11.99 3.72
CA GLN A 319 -23.25 -13.19 4.50
C GLN A 319 -24.75 -13.45 4.54
N ALA A 320 -25.57 -12.42 4.68
CA ALA A 320 -27.03 -12.53 4.63
C ALA A 320 -27.55 -13.03 3.27
N LEU A 321 -26.82 -12.72 2.18
CA LEU A 321 -27.08 -13.24 0.84
C LEU A 321 -26.50 -14.65 0.60
N GLY A 322 -25.81 -15.23 1.58
CA GLY A 322 -25.16 -16.55 1.45
C GLY A 322 -23.93 -16.55 0.54
N ILE A 323 -23.31 -15.41 0.34
CA ILE A 323 -22.10 -15.23 -0.49
C ILE A 323 -20.86 -15.61 0.33
N GLU A 324 -19.95 -16.34 -0.30
CA GLU A 324 -18.68 -16.74 0.29
C GLU A 324 -17.75 -15.53 0.48
N ILE A 325 -17.26 -15.33 1.71
CA ILE A 325 -16.27 -14.29 2.04
C ILE A 325 -14.88 -14.89 2.01
N VAL A 326 -14.01 -14.33 1.16
CA VAL A 326 -12.60 -14.73 1.00
C VAL A 326 -11.68 -13.95 1.94
N THR A 327 -12.06 -12.72 2.29
CA THR A 327 -11.37 -11.89 3.28
C THR A 327 -11.47 -12.53 4.66
N PRO A 328 -10.38 -12.57 5.46
CA PRO A 328 -10.43 -13.00 6.86
C PRO A 328 -11.44 -12.18 7.67
N ILE A 329 -12.25 -12.85 8.50
CA ILE A 329 -13.35 -12.17 9.23
C ILE A 329 -12.83 -11.43 10.47
N ALA A 330 -11.77 -11.93 11.12
CA ALA A 330 -11.23 -11.35 12.35
C ALA A 330 -10.69 -9.93 12.10
N ARG A 331 -11.17 -8.93 12.85
CA ARG A 331 -10.86 -7.51 12.63
C ARG A 331 -9.34 -7.22 12.64
N GLN A 332 -8.56 -7.89 13.49
CA GLN A 332 -7.10 -7.72 13.53
C GLN A 332 -6.40 -8.18 12.25
N HIS A 333 -7.05 -9.01 11.43
CA HIS A 333 -6.53 -9.52 10.15
C HIS A 333 -7.27 -8.96 8.93
N ARG A 334 -8.05 -7.89 9.09
CA ARG A 334 -8.78 -7.21 8.02
C ARG A 334 -8.22 -5.82 7.71
N SER A 335 -8.67 -5.32 6.59
CA SER A 335 -8.34 -3.97 6.08
C SER A 335 -9.59 -3.31 5.47
N GLY A 336 -9.42 -2.26 4.67
CA GLY A 336 -10.48 -1.68 3.85
C GLY A 336 -10.90 -2.53 2.64
N ILE A 337 -10.23 -3.66 2.40
CA ILE A 337 -10.50 -4.58 1.30
C ILE A 337 -11.43 -5.70 1.77
N VAL A 338 -12.51 -5.93 1.02
CA VAL A 338 -13.41 -7.08 1.19
C VAL A 338 -13.47 -7.83 -0.14
N THR A 339 -13.03 -9.07 -0.13
CA THR A 339 -13.06 -9.96 -1.29
C THR A 339 -14.05 -11.09 -1.02
N PHE A 340 -14.90 -11.38 -2.00
CA PHE A 340 -15.94 -12.39 -1.92
C PHE A 340 -16.05 -13.17 -3.24
N SER A 341 -16.69 -14.33 -3.22
CA SER A 341 -16.85 -15.19 -4.39
C SER A 341 -18.30 -15.60 -4.56
N VAL A 342 -18.81 -15.50 -5.79
CA VAL A 342 -20.17 -15.96 -6.16
C VAL A 342 -20.12 -17.30 -6.90
N GLY A 343 -18.94 -17.92 -7.02
CA GLY A 343 -18.75 -19.21 -7.70
C GLY A 343 -17.39 -19.32 -8.37
N SER A 344 -17.35 -19.72 -9.63
CA SER A 344 -16.11 -19.84 -10.40
C SER A 344 -15.50 -18.47 -10.72
N ALA A 345 -14.24 -18.47 -11.18
CA ALA A 345 -13.58 -17.25 -11.66
C ALA A 345 -14.38 -16.57 -12.80
N ALA A 346 -15.03 -17.34 -13.66
CA ALA A 346 -15.89 -16.82 -14.72
C ALA A 346 -17.14 -16.15 -14.15
N ASP A 347 -17.75 -16.72 -13.10
CA ASP A 347 -18.92 -16.12 -12.44
C ASP A 347 -18.56 -14.81 -11.74
N ASN A 348 -17.41 -14.76 -11.08
CA ASN A 348 -16.88 -13.54 -10.46
C ASN A 348 -16.60 -12.44 -11.50
N THR A 349 -16.05 -12.80 -12.65
CA THR A 349 -15.81 -11.86 -13.76
C THR A 349 -17.12 -11.33 -14.33
N ARG A 350 -18.11 -12.21 -14.55
CA ARG A 350 -19.45 -11.82 -15.04
C ARG A 350 -20.14 -10.85 -14.07
N LEU A 351 -20.10 -11.15 -12.76
CA LEU A 351 -20.67 -10.24 -11.77
C LEU A 351 -19.97 -8.88 -11.81
N MET A 352 -18.64 -8.85 -11.86
CA MET A 352 -17.88 -7.59 -11.95
C MET A 352 -18.28 -6.78 -13.18
N GLU A 353 -18.46 -7.40 -14.35
CA GLU A 353 -18.91 -6.74 -15.58
C GLU A 353 -20.32 -6.14 -15.41
N GLN A 354 -21.26 -6.87 -14.82
CA GLN A 354 -22.61 -6.37 -14.52
C GLN A 354 -22.57 -5.18 -13.54
N LEU A 355 -21.73 -5.23 -12.52
CA LEU A 355 -21.54 -4.11 -11.57
C LEU A 355 -20.98 -2.88 -12.27
N LEU A 356 -20.04 -3.04 -13.21
CA LEU A 356 -19.48 -1.93 -14.00
C LEU A 356 -20.54 -1.27 -14.90
N GLU A 357 -21.45 -2.02 -15.51
CA GLU A 357 -22.60 -1.47 -16.26
C GLU A 357 -23.50 -0.60 -15.38
N LEU A 358 -23.65 -0.96 -14.11
CA LEU A 358 -24.38 -0.19 -13.10
C LEU A 358 -23.54 0.97 -12.52
N LYS A 359 -22.33 1.21 -13.02
CA LYS A 359 -21.37 2.20 -12.53
C LYS A 359 -20.93 1.96 -11.08
N ILE A 360 -20.88 0.71 -10.66
CA ILE A 360 -20.30 0.26 -9.38
C ILE A 360 -18.93 -0.32 -9.70
N LEU A 361 -17.88 0.37 -9.29
CA LEU A 361 -16.50 0.01 -9.63
C LEU A 361 -15.92 -0.89 -8.55
N VAL A 362 -15.63 -2.11 -8.93
CA VAL A 362 -14.93 -3.15 -8.17
C VAL A 362 -13.95 -3.86 -9.10
N SER A 363 -13.10 -4.72 -8.58
CA SER A 363 -12.17 -5.53 -9.38
C SER A 363 -12.35 -7.01 -9.13
N VAL A 364 -11.91 -7.87 -10.06
CA VAL A 364 -11.66 -9.29 -9.80
C VAL A 364 -10.15 -9.49 -9.67
N ARG A 365 -9.70 -10.09 -8.56
CA ARG A 365 -8.28 -10.30 -8.26
C ARG A 365 -8.05 -11.68 -7.66
N TYR A 366 -6.95 -12.31 -8.10
CA TYR A 366 -6.49 -13.59 -7.58
C TYR A 366 -4.98 -13.61 -7.40
N THR A 367 -4.51 -14.35 -6.39
CA THR A 367 -3.12 -14.78 -6.23
C THR A 367 -3.10 -16.11 -5.48
N SER A 368 -2.29 -17.07 -5.92
CA SER A 368 -2.19 -18.41 -5.33
C SER A 368 -3.55 -19.06 -5.03
N HIS A 369 -4.49 -18.96 -5.98
CA HIS A 369 -5.88 -19.44 -5.89
C HIS A 369 -6.75 -18.75 -4.84
N VAL A 370 -6.27 -17.68 -4.19
CA VAL A 370 -7.02 -16.85 -3.24
C VAL A 370 -7.50 -15.58 -3.93
N GLY A 371 -8.81 -15.33 -3.92
CA GLY A 371 -9.37 -14.14 -4.55
C GLY A 371 -10.82 -14.26 -4.97
N GLY A 372 -11.30 -13.28 -5.72
CA GLY A 372 -12.68 -13.15 -6.16
C GLY A 372 -13.00 -11.73 -6.58
N VAL A 373 -14.26 -11.31 -6.40
CA VAL A 373 -14.69 -9.92 -6.55
C VAL A 373 -14.20 -9.14 -5.34
N ARG A 374 -13.39 -8.10 -5.58
CA ARG A 374 -12.74 -7.29 -4.55
C ARG A 374 -13.37 -5.90 -4.50
N GLY A 375 -14.10 -5.60 -3.42
CA GLY A 375 -14.48 -4.26 -3.04
C GLY A 375 -13.44 -3.63 -2.11
N SER A 376 -13.25 -2.31 -2.22
CA SER A 376 -12.29 -1.56 -1.40
C SER A 376 -12.97 -0.31 -0.86
N CYS A 377 -13.31 -0.32 0.43
CA CYS A 377 -13.98 0.77 1.13
C CYS A 377 -12.96 1.79 1.64
N HIS A 378 -13.13 3.05 1.27
CA HIS A 378 -12.25 4.13 1.68
C HIS A 378 -13.03 5.22 2.42
N PHE A 379 -12.34 6.20 3.03
CA PHE A 379 -12.98 7.24 3.84
C PHE A 379 -14.00 8.10 3.08
N PHE A 380 -13.94 8.16 1.77
CA PHE A 380 -14.90 8.88 0.94
C PHE A 380 -16.15 8.05 0.59
N ASN A 381 -16.20 6.76 0.94
CA ASN A 381 -17.41 5.95 0.78
C ASN A 381 -18.36 6.16 1.97
N ASN A 382 -19.64 5.86 1.75
CA ASN A 382 -20.66 5.84 2.79
C ASN A 382 -21.53 4.58 2.70
N THR A 383 -22.47 4.45 3.63
CA THR A 383 -23.36 3.27 3.71
C THR A 383 -24.17 3.07 2.44
N ALA A 384 -24.64 4.15 1.79
CA ALA A 384 -25.40 4.05 0.55
C ALA A 384 -24.57 3.45 -0.61
N ASP A 385 -23.25 3.66 -0.65
CA ASP A 385 -22.37 3.02 -1.62
C ASP A 385 -22.37 1.48 -1.42
N ILE A 386 -22.37 1.04 -0.17
CA ILE A 386 -22.40 -0.39 0.20
C ILE A 386 -23.75 -1.01 -0.09
N ASP A 387 -24.83 -0.34 0.30
CA ASP A 387 -26.21 -0.82 0.04
C ASP A 387 -26.43 -1.02 -1.45
N ARG A 388 -25.99 -0.07 -2.27
CA ARG A 388 -26.08 -0.17 -3.73
C ARG A 388 -25.31 -1.35 -4.30
N LEU A 389 -24.11 -1.67 -3.76
CA LEU A 389 -23.36 -2.86 -4.14
C LEU A 389 -24.12 -4.12 -3.75
N LEU A 390 -24.65 -4.21 -2.52
CA LEU A 390 -25.39 -5.38 -2.02
C LEU A 390 -26.66 -5.64 -2.83
N GLU A 391 -27.45 -4.62 -3.14
CA GLU A 391 -28.65 -4.70 -3.99
C GLU A 391 -28.32 -5.22 -5.39
N ALA A 392 -27.21 -4.73 -5.99
CA ALA A 392 -26.77 -5.18 -7.29
C ALA A 392 -26.29 -6.64 -7.26
N VAL A 393 -25.57 -7.07 -6.22
CA VAL A 393 -25.15 -8.46 -6.03
C VAL A 393 -26.37 -9.37 -5.85
N GLU A 394 -27.34 -9.00 -5.01
CA GLU A 394 -28.57 -9.76 -4.80
C GLU A 394 -29.34 -9.97 -6.10
N SER A 395 -29.43 -8.93 -6.92
CA SER A 395 -30.15 -8.98 -8.22
C SER A 395 -29.42 -9.81 -9.27
N SER A 396 -28.09 -9.94 -9.18
CA SER A 396 -27.24 -10.60 -10.17
C SER A 396 -26.99 -12.08 -9.87
N VAL A 397 -27.10 -12.49 -8.58
CA VAL A 397 -26.78 -13.86 -8.16
C VAL A 397 -28.10 -14.65 -8.00
N PRO A 398 -28.29 -15.77 -8.72
CA PRO A 398 -29.46 -16.61 -8.53
C PRO A 398 -29.55 -17.08 -7.07
N ARG A 399 -30.67 -16.83 -6.39
CA ARG A 399 -30.90 -17.39 -5.05
C ARG A 399 -30.75 -18.91 -5.14
N LYS A 400 -29.81 -19.48 -4.37
CA LYS A 400 -29.73 -20.92 -4.19
C LYS A 400 -31.12 -21.30 -3.64
N SER A 401 -31.96 -22.02 -4.43
CA SER A 401 -33.21 -22.55 -3.96
C SER A 401 -32.94 -23.37 -2.70
N ASN A 402 -33.43 -22.94 -1.55
CA ASN A 402 -33.50 -23.77 -0.36
C ASN A 402 -34.41 -24.97 -0.71
N GLY A 403 -33.83 -25.98 -1.34
CA GLY A 403 -34.47 -27.27 -1.47
C GLY A 403 -34.71 -27.76 -0.04
N PRO A 404 -35.90 -28.32 0.26
CA PRO A 404 -36.21 -28.78 1.59
C PRO A 404 -35.16 -29.79 2.03
N LEU A 405 -34.60 -29.59 3.22
CA LEU A 405 -33.83 -30.60 3.96
C LEU A 405 -34.65 -31.89 3.97
N ALA A 406 -34.48 -32.72 2.93
CA ALA A 406 -35.11 -34.04 2.86
C ALA A 406 -34.53 -34.87 4.00
N ALA A 407 -35.41 -35.17 4.93
CA ALA A 407 -35.23 -36.08 6.05
C ALA A 407 -34.53 -37.37 5.59
N LYS A 408 -33.19 -37.46 5.77
CA LYS A 408 -32.46 -38.72 5.84
C LYS A 408 -32.36 -39.17 7.30
N ALA A 409 -33.49 -39.45 7.90
CA ALA A 409 -33.56 -40.21 9.14
C ALA A 409 -34.73 -41.19 8.99
N THR A 410 -34.45 -42.44 9.04
CA THR A 410 -35.30 -43.64 9.11
C THR A 410 -35.20 -44.55 7.89
N ARG A 411 -34.10 -45.29 7.78
CA ARG A 411 -34.05 -46.66 7.25
C ARG A 411 -32.73 -47.34 7.64
N GLN A 412 -32.58 -47.60 8.95
CA GLN A 412 -31.69 -48.64 9.47
C GLN A 412 -32.37 -49.17 10.75
N ASN A 413 -33.29 -50.09 10.58
CA ASN A 413 -33.64 -51.09 11.62
C ASN A 413 -34.86 -51.87 11.14
N GLN A 414 -34.66 -52.74 10.17
CA GLN A 414 -35.52 -53.93 9.92
C GLN A 414 -34.76 -54.86 9.00
N ASN A 415 -33.81 -55.63 9.56
CA ASN A 415 -33.39 -56.93 9.05
C ASN A 415 -32.41 -57.56 10.06
N ALA A 416 -32.97 -57.94 11.21
CA ALA A 416 -32.32 -58.88 12.13
C ALA A 416 -33.44 -59.59 12.90
N ARG A 417 -34.23 -60.44 12.21
CA ARG A 417 -34.97 -61.57 12.79
C ARG A 417 -35.42 -62.47 11.64
N GLY A 418 -34.84 -63.63 11.54
CA GLY A 418 -35.32 -64.77 10.71
C GLY A 418 -34.17 -65.51 10.03
N ASN A 419 -33.58 -66.45 10.71
CA ASN A 419 -33.55 -67.90 10.48
C ASN A 419 -32.38 -68.57 11.18
N SER A 420 -32.78 -69.40 12.15
CA SER A 420 -32.22 -70.67 12.65
C SER A 420 -30.71 -70.83 12.73
#